data_82713dc255e440c5abdb2427f7baa368
#
_entry.id   82713dc255e440c5abdb2427f7baa368
#
_cell.length_a   1.000
_cell.length_b   1.000
_cell.length_c   1.000
_cell.angle_alpha   90.00
_cell.angle_beta   90.00
_cell.angle_gamma   90.00
#
_symmetry.space_group_name_H-M   'P 1'
#
loop_
_entity.id
_entity.type
_entity.pdbx_description
1 polymer ?
#
loop_
_entity_poly.entity_id
_entity_poly.type
_entity_poly.pdbx_seq_one_letter_code
_entity_poly.pdbx_strand_id
1 'polypeptide(L)'
;MSENKAASRYAKSLIDLSVEQNALEEIKNDMVLLDQVIDGNPELEAILKNPIVPLDKKAGILEQVFGAHVHAVTNAFLKLVVKKGRSAILYGTAKAFIAQYNLSKGIVTAEVTSAIGLTDANRTEIVAIVKKEAGAKEVVINEKVNEKLIGGFILKVGDRQFDASILHGLNKLKKEFAQGIV
;
A
#
# COMPACT_ATOMS: atom_id res chain seq x y z
N MET A 1 -17.36 -1.06 15.28
CA MET A 1 -16.37 -0.10 14.74
C MET A 1 -15.70 -0.79 13.57
N SER A 2 -15.61 -0.18 12.40
CA SER A 2 -14.98 -0.88 11.27
C SER A 2 -13.51 -1.15 11.58
N GLU A 3 -13.01 -2.33 11.23
CA GLU A 3 -11.61 -2.75 11.45
C GLU A 3 -10.63 -1.70 10.93
N ASN A 4 -10.96 -1.06 9.80
CA ASN A 4 -10.15 0.01 9.21
C ASN A 4 -9.99 1.24 10.12
N LYS A 5 -11.02 1.64 10.88
CA LYS A 5 -10.89 2.77 11.83
C LYS A 5 -9.98 2.40 13.00
N ALA A 6 -10.05 1.15 13.47
CA ALA A 6 -9.15 0.68 14.51
C ALA A 6 -7.71 0.62 13.98
N ALA A 7 -7.48 0.00 12.83
CA ALA A 7 -6.18 -0.09 12.18
C ALA A 7 -5.52 1.29 12.01
N SER A 8 -6.28 2.28 11.51
CA SER A 8 -5.78 3.65 11.32
C SER A 8 -5.37 4.33 12.64
N ARG A 9 -6.10 4.08 13.75
CA ARG A 9 -5.73 4.61 15.08
C ARG A 9 -4.46 3.98 15.61
N TYR A 10 -4.31 2.65 15.48
CA TYR A 10 -3.10 1.95 15.88
C TYR A 10 -1.90 2.40 15.05
N ALA A 11 -2.07 2.58 13.74
CA ALA A 11 -1.05 3.11 12.85
C ALA A 11 -0.59 4.50 13.29
N LYS A 12 -1.52 5.42 13.59
CA LYS A 12 -1.19 6.76 14.08
C LYS A 12 -0.41 6.71 15.39
N SER A 13 -0.88 5.92 16.36
CA SER A 13 -0.19 5.78 17.66
C SER A 13 1.22 5.22 17.50
N LEU A 14 1.43 4.30 16.54
CA LEU A 14 2.75 3.75 16.26
C LEU A 14 3.65 4.79 15.58
N ILE A 15 3.12 5.63 14.69
CA ILE A 15 3.86 6.75 14.07
C ILE A 15 4.31 7.73 15.15
N ASP A 16 3.39 8.15 16.03
CA ASP A 16 3.70 9.10 17.10
C ASP A 16 4.82 8.55 17.99
N LEU A 17 4.73 7.29 18.40
CA LEU A 17 5.77 6.61 19.19
C LEU A 17 7.10 6.48 18.41
N SER A 18 7.04 6.21 17.11
CA SER A 18 8.21 6.08 16.24
C SER A 18 8.97 7.41 16.12
N VAL A 19 8.25 8.52 16.07
CA VAL A 19 8.83 9.87 16.04
C VAL A 19 9.49 10.20 17.39
N GLU A 20 8.83 9.91 18.52
CA GLU A 20 9.38 10.13 19.86
C GLU A 20 10.70 9.36 20.09
N GLN A 21 10.80 8.16 19.52
CA GLN A 21 11.98 7.31 19.66
C GLN A 21 13.03 7.51 18.55
N ASN A 22 12.82 8.44 17.61
CA ASN A 22 13.68 8.65 16.44
C ASN A 22 13.92 7.39 15.59
N ALA A 23 12.99 6.45 15.57
CA ALA A 23 13.08 5.17 14.88
C ALA A 23 12.05 5.05 13.73
N LEU A 24 11.56 6.19 13.20
CA LEU A 24 10.46 6.21 12.22
C LEU A 24 10.79 5.45 10.93
N GLU A 25 12.01 5.57 10.42
CA GLU A 25 12.43 4.90 9.18
C GLU A 25 12.58 3.39 9.38
N GLU A 26 13.10 2.96 10.54
CA GLU A 26 13.26 1.55 10.88
C GLU A 26 11.88 0.89 11.03
N ILE A 27 10.99 1.51 11.78
CA ILE A 27 9.62 1.01 11.98
C ILE A 27 8.83 1.02 10.67
N LYS A 28 9.05 2.00 9.79
CA LYS A 28 8.46 2.00 8.43
C LYS A 28 8.92 0.77 7.63
N ASN A 29 10.21 0.43 7.67
CA ASN A 29 10.72 -0.75 6.99
C ASN A 29 10.14 -2.04 7.57
N ASP A 30 9.97 -2.12 8.89
CA ASP A 30 9.30 -3.22 9.56
C ASP A 30 7.83 -3.37 9.10
N MET A 31 7.11 -2.25 8.96
CA MET A 31 5.72 -2.28 8.48
C MET A 31 5.62 -2.70 7.01
N VAL A 32 6.58 -2.33 6.18
CA VAL A 32 6.66 -2.81 4.78
C VAL A 32 6.95 -4.32 4.76
N LEU A 33 7.87 -4.80 5.59
CA LEU A 33 8.15 -6.23 5.72
C LEU A 33 6.90 -6.99 6.17
N LEU A 34 6.20 -6.48 7.17
CA LEU A 34 4.96 -7.08 7.70
C LEU A 34 3.88 -7.15 6.63
N ASP A 35 3.69 -6.08 5.85
CA ASP A 35 2.74 -6.03 4.73
C ASP A 35 3.08 -7.08 3.67
N GLN A 36 4.34 -7.15 3.24
CA GLN A 36 4.81 -8.11 2.23
C GLN A 36 4.69 -9.56 2.68
N VAL A 37 5.08 -9.86 3.92
CA VAL A 37 5.02 -11.23 4.45
C VAL A 37 3.58 -11.71 4.60
N ILE A 38 2.68 -10.86 5.07
CA ILE A 38 1.26 -11.23 5.21
C ILE A 38 0.59 -11.35 3.84
N ASP A 39 0.88 -10.43 2.90
CA ASP A 39 0.32 -10.47 1.53
C ASP A 39 0.78 -11.72 0.76
N GLY A 40 2.04 -12.10 0.93
CA GLY A 40 2.62 -13.31 0.33
C GLY A 40 2.20 -14.63 1.00
N ASN A 41 1.57 -14.60 2.19
CA ASN A 41 1.19 -15.77 2.96
C ASN A 41 -0.27 -15.74 3.42
N PRO A 42 -1.22 -16.14 2.56
CA PRO A 42 -2.65 -16.15 2.90
C PRO A 42 -3.01 -16.98 4.15
N GLU A 43 -2.21 -18.02 4.43
CA GLU A 43 -2.37 -18.85 5.63
C GLU A 43 -2.09 -18.05 6.92
N LEU A 44 -1.06 -17.22 6.91
CA LEU A 44 -0.74 -16.34 8.04
C LEU A 44 -1.87 -15.33 8.28
N GLU A 45 -2.38 -14.73 7.22
CA GLU A 45 -3.52 -13.81 7.31
C GLU A 45 -4.75 -14.52 7.90
N ALA A 46 -5.06 -15.74 7.41
CA ALA A 46 -6.18 -16.54 7.91
C ALA A 46 -6.03 -16.88 9.41
N ILE A 47 -4.83 -17.28 9.85
CA ILE A 47 -4.53 -17.55 11.26
C ILE A 47 -4.74 -16.30 12.12
N LEU A 48 -4.25 -15.14 11.68
CA LEU A 48 -4.37 -13.89 12.42
C LEU A 48 -5.84 -13.44 12.55
N LYS A 49 -6.65 -13.65 11.51
CA LYS A 49 -8.09 -13.33 11.49
C LYS A 49 -8.95 -14.34 12.24
N ASN A 50 -8.53 -15.60 12.35
CA ASN A 50 -9.34 -16.65 12.96
C ASN A 50 -9.46 -16.46 14.49
N PRO A 51 -10.66 -16.26 15.04
CA PRO A 51 -10.85 -16.06 16.48
C PRO A 51 -10.67 -17.35 17.32
N ILE A 52 -10.69 -18.52 16.69
CA ILE A 52 -10.57 -19.82 17.38
C ILE A 52 -9.11 -20.07 17.79
N VAL A 53 -8.14 -19.54 17.04
CA VAL A 53 -6.72 -19.74 17.35
C VAL A 53 -6.34 -18.99 18.62
N PRO A 54 -5.78 -19.68 19.65
CA PRO A 54 -5.36 -19.07 20.89
C PRO A 54 -4.34 -17.94 20.70
N LEU A 55 -4.44 -16.90 21.53
CA LEU A 55 -3.58 -15.72 21.44
C LEU A 55 -2.11 -16.05 21.59
N ASP A 56 -1.77 -17.00 22.48
CA ASP A 56 -0.39 -17.43 22.70
C ASP A 56 0.22 -18.07 21.44
N LYS A 57 -0.57 -18.87 20.72
CA LYS A 57 -0.12 -19.45 19.45
C LYS A 57 0.13 -18.37 18.40
N LYS A 58 -0.76 -17.38 18.29
CA LYS A 58 -0.57 -16.24 17.38
C LYS A 58 0.69 -15.44 17.74
N ALA A 59 0.90 -15.19 19.04
CA ALA A 59 2.09 -14.48 19.52
C ALA A 59 3.37 -15.26 19.19
N GLY A 60 3.37 -16.58 19.40
CA GLY A 60 4.50 -17.45 19.05
C GLY A 60 4.83 -17.46 17.56
N ILE A 61 3.80 -17.51 16.71
CA ILE A 61 3.99 -17.44 15.23
C ILE A 61 4.61 -16.09 14.83
N LEU A 62 4.08 -14.98 15.35
CA LEU A 62 4.62 -13.65 15.05
C LEU A 62 6.05 -13.47 15.55
N GLU A 63 6.38 -14.01 16.73
CA GLU A 63 7.74 -14.00 17.26
C GLU A 63 8.72 -14.80 16.41
N GLN A 64 8.31 -15.97 15.92
CA GLN A 64 9.15 -16.80 15.03
C GLN A 64 9.37 -16.15 13.66
N VAL A 65 8.34 -15.50 13.11
CA VAL A 65 8.41 -14.91 11.77
C VAL A 65 9.10 -13.55 11.78
N PHE A 66 8.82 -12.71 12.78
CA PHE A 66 9.26 -11.32 12.79
C PHE A 66 10.26 -10.99 13.90
N GLY A 67 10.28 -11.73 15.01
CA GLY A 67 10.98 -11.35 16.24
C GLY A 67 12.46 -11.01 16.08
N ALA A 68 13.18 -11.68 15.15
CA ALA A 68 14.59 -11.44 14.88
C ALA A 68 14.85 -10.34 13.83
N HIS A 69 13.81 -9.91 13.10
CA HIS A 69 13.95 -9.07 11.92
C HIS A 69 13.36 -7.67 12.07
N VAL A 70 12.67 -7.41 13.18
CA VAL A 70 11.99 -6.14 13.42
C VAL A 70 12.56 -5.41 14.63
N HIS A 71 12.42 -4.10 14.64
CA HIS A 71 12.82 -3.25 15.74
C HIS A 71 12.07 -3.62 17.05
N ALA A 72 12.69 -3.39 18.20
CA ALA A 72 12.13 -3.73 19.50
C ALA A 72 10.73 -3.12 19.76
N VAL A 73 10.51 -1.89 19.29
CA VAL A 73 9.21 -1.20 19.37
C VAL A 73 8.15 -1.92 18.56
N THR A 74 8.48 -2.34 17.34
CA THR A 74 7.57 -3.10 16.46
C THR A 74 7.21 -4.42 17.11
N ASN A 75 8.18 -5.14 17.65
CA ASN A 75 7.94 -6.40 18.35
C ASN A 75 7.01 -6.22 19.57
N ALA A 76 7.28 -5.20 20.40
CA ALA A 76 6.42 -4.88 21.54
C ALA A 76 5.00 -4.50 21.08
N PHE A 77 4.87 -3.76 19.99
CA PHE A 77 3.58 -3.41 19.38
C PHE A 77 2.81 -4.64 18.91
N LEU A 78 3.45 -5.57 18.18
CA LEU A 78 2.84 -6.82 17.72
C LEU A 78 2.30 -7.64 18.90
N LYS A 79 3.11 -7.83 19.94
CA LYS A 79 2.73 -8.53 21.18
C LYS A 79 1.54 -7.87 21.86
N LEU A 80 1.52 -6.55 21.94
CA LEU A 80 0.43 -5.78 22.55
C LEU A 80 -0.87 -5.95 21.77
N VAL A 81 -0.85 -5.86 20.45
CA VAL A 81 -2.05 -5.99 19.59
C VAL A 81 -2.64 -7.40 19.70
N VAL A 82 -1.78 -8.43 19.71
CA VAL A 82 -2.22 -9.82 19.92
C VAL A 82 -2.81 -10.03 21.32
N LYS A 83 -2.14 -9.55 22.37
CA LYS A 83 -2.63 -9.63 23.77
C LYS A 83 -3.99 -8.96 23.94
N LYS A 84 -4.27 -7.91 23.17
CA LYS A 84 -5.60 -7.24 23.13
C LYS A 84 -6.65 -7.98 22.29
N GLY A 85 -6.33 -9.14 21.74
CA GLY A 85 -7.22 -9.93 20.89
C GLY A 85 -7.52 -9.31 19.55
N ARG A 86 -6.64 -8.41 19.06
CA ARG A 86 -6.83 -7.63 17.81
C ARG A 86 -5.89 -8.02 16.68
N SER A 87 -5.41 -9.25 16.66
CA SER A 87 -4.49 -9.74 15.62
C SER A 87 -5.03 -9.56 14.19
N ALA A 88 -6.35 -9.61 14.00
CA ALA A 88 -7.00 -9.44 12.70
C ALA A 88 -6.73 -8.07 12.06
N ILE A 89 -6.47 -7.03 12.86
CA ILE A 89 -6.21 -5.68 12.31
C ILE A 89 -4.75 -5.43 11.95
N LEU A 90 -3.81 -6.35 12.24
CA LEU A 90 -2.37 -6.13 12.03
C LEU A 90 -2.04 -5.79 10.57
N TYR A 91 -2.59 -6.55 9.62
CA TYR A 91 -2.41 -6.27 8.19
C TYR A 91 -2.93 -4.90 7.79
N GLY A 92 -4.16 -4.57 8.21
CA GLY A 92 -4.72 -3.24 7.98
C GLY A 92 -3.93 -2.13 8.66
N THR A 93 -3.29 -2.41 9.81
CA THR A 93 -2.46 -1.44 10.52
C THR A 93 -1.16 -1.16 9.77
N ALA A 94 -0.50 -2.18 9.21
CA ALA A 94 0.70 -2.00 8.39
C ALA A 94 0.40 -1.13 7.17
N LYS A 95 -0.67 -1.42 6.42
CA LYS A 95 -1.11 -0.60 5.28
C LYS A 95 -1.45 0.84 5.67
N ALA A 96 -2.18 1.02 6.77
CA ALA A 96 -2.53 2.34 7.26
C ALA A 96 -1.31 3.14 7.73
N PHE A 97 -0.31 2.47 8.33
CA PHE A 97 0.95 3.10 8.74
C PHE A 97 1.71 3.62 7.52
N ILE A 98 1.91 2.77 6.50
CA ILE A 98 2.61 3.15 5.27
C ILE A 98 1.89 4.32 4.58
N ALA A 99 0.56 4.29 4.50
CA ALA A 99 -0.22 5.36 3.91
C ALA A 99 -0.08 6.69 4.67
N GLN A 100 -0.15 6.67 6.00
CA GLN A 100 0.00 7.86 6.84
C GLN A 100 1.45 8.38 6.84
N TYR A 101 2.44 7.49 6.83
CA TYR A 101 3.85 7.86 6.68
C TYR A 101 4.07 8.58 5.35
N ASN A 102 3.60 8.00 4.24
CA ASN A 102 3.73 8.60 2.92
C ASN A 102 3.08 9.98 2.87
N LEU A 103 1.88 10.13 3.43
CA LEU A 103 1.19 11.40 3.52
C LEU A 103 2.00 12.45 4.30
N SER A 104 2.58 12.06 5.44
CA SER A 104 3.38 12.97 6.29
C SER A 104 4.68 13.44 5.61
N LYS A 105 5.28 12.60 4.79
CA LYS A 105 6.51 12.90 4.03
C LYS A 105 6.23 13.58 2.68
N GLY A 106 4.96 13.69 2.28
CA GLY A 106 4.58 14.21 0.95
C GLY A 106 4.96 13.24 -0.19
N ILE A 107 5.01 11.95 0.12
CA ILE A 107 5.23 10.88 -0.85
C ILE A 107 3.88 10.47 -1.42
N VAL A 108 3.76 10.48 -2.73
CA VAL A 108 2.54 10.06 -3.43
C VAL A 108 2.77 8.72 -4.11
N THR A 109 1.88 7.78 -3.86
CA THR A 109 1.87 6.49 -4.55
C THR A 109 1.03 6.61 -5.82
N ALA A 110 1.65 6.32 -6.96
CA ALA A 110 1.01 6.29 -8.26
C ALA A 110 0.88 4.83 -8.74
N GLU A 111 -0.33 4.37 -8.97
CA GLU A 111 -0.57 3.08 -9.63
C GLU A 111 -0.57 3.30 -11.14
N VAL A 112 0.34 2.63 -11.84
CA VAL A 112 0.46 2.68 -13.29
C VAL A 112 0.12 1.32 -13.86
N THR A 113 -0.93 1.27 -14.67
CA THR A 113 -1.29 0.07 -15.43
C THR A 113 -0.92 0.28 -16.88
N SER A 114 -0.03 -0.54 -17.42
CA SER A 114 0.48 -0.46 -18.80
C SER A 114 0.27 -1.77 -19.55
N ALA A 115 0.28 -1.74 -20.89
CA ALA A 115 0.15 -2.94 -21.70
C ALA A 115 1.40 -3.83 -21.65
N ILE A 116 2.57 -3.19 -21.49
CA ILE A 116 3.89 -3.83 -21.36
C ILE A 116 4.63 -3.16 -20.21
N GLY A 117 5.68 -3.79 -19.70
CA GLY A 117 6.53 -3.22 -18.65
C GLY A 117 7.02 -1.81 -19.00
N LEU A 118 7.04 -0.93 -18.01
CA LEU A 118 7.51 0.44 -18.19
C LEU A 118 9.03 0.47 -18.46
N THR A 119 9.42 1.25 -19.48
CA THR A 119 10.84 1.60 -19.66
C THR A 119 11.26 2.66 -18.66
N ASP A 120 12.56 2.78 -18.38
CA ASP A 120 13.09 3.79 -17.45
C ASP A 120 12.76 5.22 -17.91
N ALA A 121 12.74 5.47 -19.22
CA ALA A 121 12.32 6.74 -19.79
C ALA A 121 10.86 7.06 -19.46
N ASN A 122 9.94 6.11 -19.71
CA ASN A 122 8.52 6.28 -19.41
C ASN A 122 8.28 6.44 -17.90
N ARG A 123 9.03 5.72 -17.08
CA ARG A 123 8.96 5.82 -15.61
C ARG A 123 9.35 7.22 -15.13
N THR A 124 10.41 7.78 -15.69
CA THR A 124 10.87 9.14 -15.38
C THR A 124 9.84 10.20 -15.79
N GLU A 125 9.23 10.05 -16.95
CA GLU A 125 8.19 10.94 -17.44
C GLU A 125 6.94 10.90 -16.57
N ILE A 126 6.47 9.69 -16.18
CA ILE A 126 5.33 9.52 -15.30
C ILE A 126 5.60 10.17 -13.93
N VAL A 127 6.79 9.97 -13.36
CA VAL A 127 7.20 10.62 -12.10
C VAL A 127 7.11 12.15 -12.24
N ALA A 128 7.58 12.70 -13.34
CA ALA A 128 7.53 14.15 -13.57
C ALA A 128 6.08 14.68 -13.65
N ILE A 129 5.22 13.95 -14.35
CA ILE A 129 3.78 14.27 -14.45
C ILE A 129 3.13 14.24 -13.06
N VAL A 130 3.35 13.16 -12.30
CA VAL A 130 2.76 13.00 -10.97
C VAL A 130 3.26 14.07 -10.00
N LYS A 131 4.55 14.39 -10.01
CA LYS A 131 5.10 15.47 -9.18
C LYS A 131 4.46 16.81 -9.49
N LYS A 132 4.25 17.12 -10.76
CA LYS A 132 3.64 18.38 -11.20
C LYS A 132 2.16 18.47 -10.83
N GLU A 133 1.40 17.39 -11.05
CA GLU A 133 -0.04 17.36 -10.83
C GLU A 133 -0.44 17.21 -9.35
N ALA A 134 0.31 16.41 -8.59
CA ALA A 134 0.03 16.14 -7.19
C ALA A 134 0.81 17.03 -6.21
N GLY A 135 1.77 17.83 -6.68
CA GLY A 135 2.64 18.62 -5.81
C GLY A 135 3.52 17.77 -4.89
N ALA A 136 3.78 16.51 -5.28
CA ALA A 136 4.48 15.54 -4.48
C ALA A 136 5.99 15.82 -4.41
N LYS A 137 6.58 15.64 -3.22
CA LYS A 137 8.04 15.68 -3.06
C LYS A 137 8.69 14.44 -3.66
N GLU A 138 8.06 13.31 -3.45
CA GLU A 138 8.53 12.01 -3.92
C GLU A 138 7.35 11.19 -4.46
N VAL A 139 7.63 10.32 -5.45
CA VAL A 139 6.62 9.48 -6.10
C VAL A 139 7.08 8.04 -6.07
N VAL A 140 6.25 7.18 -5.52
CA VAL A 140 6.42 5.73 -5.58
C VAL A 140 5.50 5.17 -6.65
N ILE A 141 6.06 4.47 -7.65
CA ILE A 141 5.30 3.85 -8.73
C ILE A 141 5.00 2.39 -8.38
N ASN A 142 3.71 2.05 -8.37
CA ASN A 142 3.22 0.68 -8.36
C ASN A 142 2.82 0.29 -9.80
N GLU A 143 3.63 -0.55 -10.41
CA GLU A 143 3.44 -0.98 -11.80
C GLU A 143 2.58 -2.24 -11.87
N LYS A 144 1.58 -2.22 -12.75
CA LYS A 144 0.77 -3.38 -13.10
C LYS A 144 0.75 -3.54 -14.62
N VAL A 145 1.01 -4.75 -15.09
CA VAL A 145 0.91 -5.05 -16.53
C VAL A 145 -0.46 -5.62 -16.83
N ASN A 146 -1.13 -5.07 -17.84
CA ASN A 146 -2.42 -5.53 -18.35
C ASN A 146 -2.44 -5.50 -19.87
N GLU A 147 -2.20 -6.64 -20.48
CA GLU A 147 -2.15 -6.82 -21.95
C GLU A 147 -3.44 -6.41 -22.69
N LYS A 148 -4.57 -6.33 -21.96
CA LYS A 148 -5.85 -5.90 -22.55
C LYS A 148 -5.88 -4.43 -22.97
N LEU A 149 -4.92 -3.63 -22.54
CA LEU A 149 -4.86 -2.20 -22.89
C LEU A 149 -4.42 -1.93 -24.32
N ILE A 150 -3.87 -2.93 -25.04
CA ILE A 150 -3.32 -2.82 -26.41
C ILE A 150 -2.08 -1.91 -26.46
N GLY A 151 -2.04 -0.83 -25.65
CA GLY A 151 -0.95 0.12 -25.55
C GLY A 151 -1.32 1.34 -24.71
N GLY A 152 -0.31 2.16 -24.42
CA GLY A 152 -0.45 3.30 -23.51
C GLY A 152 -0.46 2.86 -22.03
N PHE A 153 -0.95 3.75 -21.16
CA PHE A 153 -0.99 3.51 -19.72
C PHE A 153 -2.21 4.16 -19.06
N ILE A 154 -2.61 3.63 -17.93
CA ILE A 154 -3.57 4.23 -17.01
C ILE A 154 -2.80 4.59 -15.74
N LEU A 155 -2.83 5.87 -15.38
CA LEU A 155 -2.21 6.40 -14.17
C LEU A 155 -3.29 6.74 -13.15
N LYS A 156 -3.19 6.15 -11.96
CA LYS A 156 -4.07 6.46 -10.84
C LYS A 156 -3.26 7.03 -9.68
N VAL A 157 -3.64 8.22 -9.24
CA VAL A 157 -2.99 8.96 -8.16
C VAL A 157 -4.06 9.41 -7.16
N GLY A 158 -4.14 8.74 -6.02
CA GLY A 158 -5.23 8.97 -5.06
C GLY A 158 -6.60 8.77 -5.70
N ASP A 159 -7.42 9.82 -5.71
CA ASP A 159 -8.78 9.81 -6.28
C ASP A 159 -8.82 10.17 -7.77
N ARG A 160 -7.69 10.57 -8.36
CA ARG A 160 -7.60 10.96 -9.75
C ARG A 160 -7.08 9.82 -10.62
N GLN A 161 -7.72 9.64 -11.77
CA GLN A 161 -7.28 8.68 -12.78
C GLN A 161 -7.06 9.37 -14.10
N PHE A 162 -5.91 9.10 -14.72
CA PHE A 162 -5.53 9.59 -16.04
C PHE A 162 -5.43 8.38 -16.97
N ASP A 163 -6.29 8.33 -17.96
CA ASP A 163 -6.35 7.21 -18.91
C ASP A 163 -5.77 7.69 -20.26
N ALA A 164 -4.53 7.32 -20.50
CA ALA A 164 -3.81 7.55 -21.76
C ALA A 164 -3.68 6.25 -22.58
N SER A 165 -4.60 5.31 -22.40
CA SER A 165 -4.60 4.04 -23.13
C SER A 165 -5.13 4.22 -24.57
N ILE A 166 -4.56 3.45 -25.49
CA ILE A 166 -5.05 3.40 -26.90
C ILE A 166 -6.51 2.93 -26.94
N LEU A 167 -6.87 1.99 -26.06
CA LEU A 167 -8.23 1.50 -25.96
C LEU A 167 -9.24 2.61 -25.62
N HIS A 168 -8.88 3.52 -24.70
CA HIS A 168 -9.72 4.65 -24.37
C HIS A 168 -9.88 5.59 -25.58
N GLY A 169 -8.78 5.92 -26.27
CA GLY A 169 -8.79 6.74 -27.48
C GLY A 169 -9.69 6.16 -28.57
N LEU A 170 -9.57 4.86 -28.85
CA LEU A 170 -10.41 4.16 -29.84
C LEU A 170 -11.89 4.17 -29.44
N ASN A 171 -12.20 3.93 -28.19
CA ASN A 171 -13.57 3.98 -27.70
C ASN A 171 -14.18 5.39 -27.76
N LYS A 172 -13.38 6.41 -27.54
CA LYS A 172 -13.81 7.81 -27.70
C LYS A 172 -14.16 8.09 -29.16
N LEU A 173 -13.26 7.78 -30.10
CA LEU A 173 -13.50 7.92 -31.53
C LEU A 173 -14.76 7.15 -31.98
N LYS A 174 -14.89 5.89 -31.56
CA LYS A 174 -16.07 5.08 -31.88
C LYS A 174 -17.37 5.75 -31.43
N LYS A 175 -17.39 6.37 -30.24
CA LYS A 175 -18.57 7.10 -29.73
C LYS A 175 -18.85 8.36 -30.56
N GLU A 176 -17.82 9.12 -30.92
CA GLU A 176 -17.95 10.34 -31.74
C GLU A 176 -18.52 9.99 -33.12
N PHE A 177 -18.03 8.95 -33.78
CA PHE A 177 -18.59 8.48 -35.06
C PHE A 177 -20.02 7.97 -34.93
N ALA A 178 -20.35 7.26 -33.83
CA ALA A 178 -21.71 6.75 -33.63
C ALA A 178 -22.75 7.87 -33.34
N GLN A 179 -22.29 9.01 -32.81
CA GLN A 179 -23.13 10.18 -32.54
C GLN A 179 -23.26 11.14 -33.72
N GLY A 180 -22.58 10.85 -34.84
CA GLY A 180 -22.68 11.69 -36.07
C GLY A 180 -22.06 13.09 -35.93
N ILE A 181 -21.19 13.29 -34.96
CA ILE A 181 -20.43 14.51 -34.77
C ILE A 181 -19.15 14.38 -35.61
N VAL A 182 -19.25 14.74 -36.87
CA VAL A 182 -18.14 15.02 -37.78
C VAL A 182 -18.21 16.47 -38.15
#